data_e5623b817f393b8b143566d254d10958
#
_entry.id   e5623b817f393b8b143566d254d10958
#
_cell.length_a   1.000
_cell.length_b   1.000
_cell.length_c   1.000
_cell.angle_alpha   90.00
_cell.angle_beta   90.00
_cell.angle_gamma   90.00
#
_symmetry.space_group_name_H-M   'P 1'
#
loop_
_entity.id
_entity.type
_entity.pdbx_description
1 polymer ?
#
loop_
_entity_poly.entity_id
_entity_poly.type
_entity_poly.pdbx_seq_one_letter_code
_entity_poly.pdbx_strand_id
1 'polypeptide(L)'
;MSKDRVVNGLKSFGKLRLHVNHGAIIAYSALILILFVAFTIRILPIRWEIPSGTVRLNEFDPYYQFSITQHMVKDGLISPYYPTHWINPQQWYPDGLDLGRSLPALPMTAAVLYDIISAFGVNVDLMAFCSVLTEF
;
A
#
# COMPACT_ATOMS: atom_id res chain seq x y z
N MET A 1 12.90 36.58 30.05
CA MET A 1 13.16 35.17 29.72
C MET A 1 14.56 35.10 29.12
N SER A 2 15.53 34.52 29.87
CA SER A 2 16.97 34.73 29.62
C SER A 2 17.48 34.04 28.37
N LYS A 3 18.22 34.77 27.52
CA LYS A 3 18.93 34.25 26.33
C LYS A 3 19.79 33.02 26.64
N ASP A 4 20.28 32.92 27.87
CA ASP A 4 21.16 31.83 28.31
C ASP A 4 20.46 30.45 28.35
N ARG A 5 19.15 30.38 28.55
CA ARG A 5 18.40 29.11 28.48
C ARG A 5 18.28 28.56 27.07
N VAL A 6 18.13 29.43 26.08
CA VAL A 6 18.03 29.02 24.66
C VAL A 6 19.38 28.53 24.15
N VAL A 7 20.47 29.23 24.53
CA VAL A 7 21.83 28.84 24.14
C VAL A 7 22.25 27.51 24.79
N ASN A 8 21.87 27.29 26.05
CA ASN A 8 22.16 26.02 26.72
C ASN A 8 21.33 24.85 26.16
N GLY A 9 20.08 25.09 25.74
CA GLY A 9 19.27 24.12 25.02
C GLY A 9 19.90 23.70 23.68
N LEU A 10 20.35 24.66 22.89
CA LEU A 10 21.03 24.39 21.61
C LEU A 10 22.34 23.62 21.76
N LYS A 11 23.11 23.92 22.82
CA LYS A 11 24.35 23.16 23.13
C LYS A 11 24.10 21.75 23.61
N SER A 12 22.92 21.47 24.19
CA SER A 12 22.51 20.13 24.58
C SER A 12 22.17 19.25 23.39
N PHE A 13 21.59 19.79 22.31
CA PHE A 13 21.34 19.07 21.07
C PHE A 13 22.64 18.67 20.33
N GLY A 14 23.68 19.48 20.43
CA GLY A 14 25.00 19.16 19.82
C GLY A 14 25.76 18.03 20.53
N LYS A 15 25.29 17.56 21.68
CA LYS A 15 25.89 16.45 22.43
C LYS A 15 25.16 15.11 22.27
N LEU A 16 24.16 15.01 21.42
CA LEU A 16 23.59 13.75 20.98
C LEU A 16 24.65 12.98 20.15
N ARG A 17 25.62 12.37 20.85
CA ARG A 17 26.45 11.33 20.26
C ARG A 17 25.54 10.14 19.98
N LEU A 18 25.03 10.05 18.76
CA LEU A 18 24.44 8.82 18.26
C LEU A 18 25.55 7.75 18.39
N HIS A 19 25.41 6.91 19.41
CA HIS A 19 26.27 5.74 19.53
C HIS A 19 25.89 4.78 18.42
N VAL A 20 26.49 4.97 17.26
CA VAL A 20 26.20 4.22 16.06
C VAL A 20 26.78 2.82 16.24
N ASN A 21 25.92 1.88 16.55
CA ASN A 21 26.31 0.47 16.63
C ASN A 21 26.53 -0.05 15.20
N HIS A 22 27.78 -0.28 14.83
CA HIS A 22 28.18 -0.77 13.51
C HIS A 22 27.42 -2.07 13.14
N GLY A 23 27.16 -2.95 14.11
CA GLY A 23 26.36 -4.16 13.89
C GLY A 23 24.91 -3.83 13.50
N ALA A 24 24.30 -2.82 14.09
CA ALA A 24 22.95 -2.39 13.74
C ALA A 24 22.92 -1.80 12.33
N ILE A 25 23.93 -1.00 11.93
CA ILE A 25 24.00 -0.46 10.57
C ILE A 25 24.06 -1.59 9.55
N ILE A 26 24.94 -2.55 9.76
CA ILE A 26 25.10 -3.70 8.84
C ILE A 26 23.77 -4.47 8.75
N ALA A 27 23.10 -4.73 9.89
CA ALA A 27 21.84 -5.45 9.92
C ALA A 27 20.73 -4.70 9.16
N TYR A 28 20.58 -3.39 9.38
CA TYR A 28 19.58 -2.59 8.66
C TYR A 28 19.91 -2.46 7.17
N SER A 29 21.19 -2.31 6.81
CA SER A 29 21.61 -2.27 5.40
C SER A 29 21.31 -3.59 4.69
N ALA A 30 21.59 -4.72 5.35
CA ALA A 30 21.25 -6.03 4.81
C ALA A 30 19.74 -6.23 4.66
N LEU A 31 18.96 -5.80 5.66
CA LEU A 31 17.49 -5.85 5.59
C LEU A 31 16.94 -5.02 4.42
N ILE A 32 17.41 -3.78 4.27
CA ILE A 32 17.01 -2.91 3.16
C ILE A 32 17.36 -3.54 1.81
N LEU A 33 18.56 -4.13 1.69
CA LEU A 33 18.99 -4.80 0.47
C LEU A 33 18.08 -6.00 0.14
N ILE A 34 17.77 -6.83 1.14
CA ILE A 34 16.88 -7.98 0.97
C ILE A 34 15.49 -7.53 0.52
N LEU A 35 14.92 -6.51 1.17
CA LEU A 35 13.62 -5.96 0.80
C LEU A 35 13.65 -5.37 -0.63
N PHE A 36 14.71 -4.68 -0.99
CA PHE A 36 14.87 -4.12 -2.34
C PHE A 36 14.94 -5.22 -3.40
N VAL A 37 15.71 -6.27 -3.16
CA VAL A 37 15.82 -7.42 -4.08
C VAL A 37 14.47 -8.15 -4.19
N ALA A 38 13.81 -8.41 -3.07
CA ALA A 38 12.49 -9.06 -3.06
C ALA A 38 11.47 -8.24 -3.84
N PHE A 39 11.43 -6.93 -3.63
CA PHE A 39 10.56 -6.00 -4.36
C PHE A 39 10.86 -5.99 -5.87
N THR A 40 12.15 -5.94 -6.23
CA THR A 40 12.57 -5.94 -7.64
C THR A 40 12.15 -7.24 -8.35
N ILE A 41 12.34 -8.40 -7.71
CA ILE A 41 11.94 -9.69 -8.29
C ILE A 41 10.42 -9.75 -8.55
N ARG A 42 9.62 -9.16 -7.66
CA ARG A 42 8.17 -9.14 -7.78
C ARG A 42 7.66 -8.18 -8.86
N ILE A 43 8.33 -7.05 -9.05
CA ILE A 43 7.95 -6.08 -10.11
C ILE A 43 8.42 -6.52 -11.51
N LEU A 44 9.43 -7.39 -11.60
CA LEU A 44 9.98 -7.83 -12.88
C LEU A 44 8.93 -8.36 -13.87
N PRO A 45 7.96 -9.21 -13.49
CA PRO A 45 6.92 -9.69 -14.41
C PRO A 45 6.04 -8.55 -14.94
N ILE A 46 5.65 -7.61 -14.08
CA ILE A 46 4.78 -6.47 -14.43
C ILE A 46 5.41 -5.60 -15.51
N ARG A 47 6.74 -5.48 -15.52
CA ARG A 47 7.46 -4.68 -16.52
C ARG A 47 7.18 -5.10 -17.97
N TRP A 48 6.88 -6.36 -18.20
CA TRP A 48 6.54 -6.87 -19.53
C TRP A 48 5.05 -6.78 -19.86
N GLU A 49 4.19 -6.73 -18.87
CA GLU A 49 2.74 -6.62 -19.02
C GLU A 49 2.30 -5.18 -19.30
N ILE A 50 2.89 -4.18 -18.64
CA ILE A 50 2.55 -2.76 -18.81
C ILE A 50 2.66 -2.31 -20.28
N PRO A 51 3.74 -2.59 -21.04
CA PRO A 51 3.84 -2.19 -22.44
C PRO A 51 2.84 -2.87 -23.37
N SER A 52 2.37 -4.07 -22.99
CA SER A 52 1.36 -4.81 -23.77
C SER A 52 -0.07 -4.33 -23.52
N GLY A 53 -0.28 -3.42 -22.56
CA GLY A 53 -1.60 -2.95 -22.15
C GLY A 53 -2.47 -4.03 -21.47
N THR A 54 -1.88 -5.15 -21.07
CA THR A 54 -2.59 -6.30 -20.50
C THR A 54 -2.08 -6.62 -19.10
N VAL A 55 -2.18 -5.67 -18.19
CA VAL A 55 -1.94 -5.96 -16.77
C VAL A 55 -3.06 -6.90 -16.31
N ARG A 56 -2.70 -8.11 -15.92
CA ARG A 56 -3.65 -9.13 -15.45
C ARG A 56 -3.28 -9.55 -14.03
N LEU A 57 -4.31 -9.69 -13.22
CA LEU A 57 -4.18 -10.36 -11.94
C LEU A 57 -4.24 -11.87 -12.20
N ASN A 58 -3.24 -12.63 -11.77
CA ASN A 58 -3.08 -14.04 -12.17
C ASN A 58 -3.91 -15.03 -11.35
N GLU A 59 -4.56 -14.60 -10.27
CA GLU A 59 -5.31 -15.46 -9.34
C GLU A 59 -6.66 -14.86 -8.97
N PHE A 60 -7.55 -15.70 -8.39
CA PHE A 60 -8.88 -15.25 -7.94
C PHE A 60 -8.81 -14.27 -6.78
N ASP A 61 -7.92 -14.49 -5.83
CA ASP A 61 -7.79 -13.66 -4.63
C ASP A 61 -7.41 -12.20 -4.94
N PRO A 62 -6.45 -11.91 -5.83
CA PRO A 62 -6.17 -10.54 -6.26
C PRO A 62 -7.36 -9.86 -6.93
N TYR A 63 -8.13 -10.57 -7.77
CA TYR A 63 -9.35 -10.00 -8.37
C TYR A 63 -10.43 -9.69 -7.34
N TYR A 64 -10.58 -10.56 -6.35
CA TYR A 64 -11.50 -10.35 -5.25
C TYR A 64 -11.13 -9.07 -4.47
N GLN A 65 -9.86 -8.94 -4.07
CA GLN A 65 -9.35 -7.77 -3.36
C GLN A 65 -9.45 -6.49 -4.22
N PHE A 66 -9.13 -6.59 -5.50
CA PHE A 66 -9.26 -5.50 -6.46
C PHE A 66 -10.72 -5.02 -6.56
N SER A 67 -11.69 -5.92 -6.67
CA SER A 67 -13.12 -5.55 -6.76
C SER A 67 -13.57 -4.73 -5.55
N ILE A 68 -13.15 -5.13 -4.34
CA ILE A 68 -13.47 -4.39 -3.11
C ILE A 68 -12.76 -3.03 -3.09
N THR A 69 -11.48 -3.00 -3.44
CA THR A 69 -10.70 -1.76 -3.51
C THR A 69 -11.31 -0.78 -4.50
N GLN A 70 -11.69 -1.25 -5.68
CA GLN A 70 -12.34 -0.44 -6.71
C GLN A 70 -13.66 0.16 -6.21
N HIS A 71 -14.46 -0.62 -5.51
CA HIS A 71 -15.70 -0.15 -4.90
C HIS A 71 -15.43 0.90 -3.81
N MET A 72 -14.40 0.67 -2.96
CA MET A 72 -13.99 1.63 -1.93
C MET A 72 -13.50 2.96 -2.50
N VAL A 73 -12.69 2.94 -3.53
CA VAL A 73 -12.19 4.15 -4.20
C VAL A 73 -13.32 4.94 -4.86
N LYS A 74 -14.32 4.24 -5.43
CA LYS A 74 -15.43 4.87 -6.14
C LYS A 74 -16.53 5.41 -5.21
N ASP A 75 -16.94 4.62 -4.23
CA ASP A 75 -18.13 4.85 -3.44
C ASP A 75 -17.80 5.15 -1.95
N GLY A 76 -16.52 5.11 -1.58
CA GLY A 76 -15.99 5.39 -0.25
C GLY A 76 -15.55 4.16 0.54
N LEU A 77 -14.59 4.35 1.45
CA LEU A 77 -13.89 3.27 2.17
C LEU A 77 -14.80 2.31 2.95
N ILE A 78 -15.95 2.78 3.41
CA ILE A 78 -16.88 1.99 4.23
C ILE A 78 -18.01 1.40 3.38
N SER A 79 -18.15 1.83 2.14
CA SER A 79 -19.29 1.48 1.26
C SER A 79 -19.53 -0.02 1.09
N PRO A 80 -18.54 -0.92 1.07
CA PRO A 80 -18.80 -2.36 0.97
C PRO A 80 -19.48 -2.95 2.22
N TYR A 81 -19.38 -2.28 3.37
CA TYR A 81 -19.79 -2.80 4.68
C TYR A 81 -20.98 -2.09 5.28
N TYR A 82 -21.20 -0.83 4.94
CA TYR A 82 -22.23 0.00 5.55
C TYR A 82 -22.81 1.01 4.55
N PRO A 83 -24.11 1.31 4.53
CA PRO A 83 -25.15 0.80 5.47
C PRO A 83 -25.65 -0.62 5.17
N THR A 84 -25.42 -1.11 3.97
CA THR A 84 -25.77 -2.48 3.55
C THR A 84 -24.55 -3.15 2.95
N HIS A 85 -24.43 -4.46 3.13
CA HIS A 85 -23.38 -5.23 2.50
C HIS A 85 -23.47 -5.12 0.98
N TRP A 86 -22.32 -4.89 0.34
CA TRP A 86 -22.25 -4.89 -1.11
C TRP A 86 -22.16 -6.31 -1.65
N ILE A 87 -23.13 -6.64 -2.50
CA ILE A 87 -23.16 -7.91 -3.22
C ILE A 87 -22.65 -7.66 -4.63
N ASN A 88 -21.53 -8.28 -5.01
CA ASN A 88 -20.98 -8.17 -6.36
C ASN A 88 -21.67 -9.17 -7.30
N PRO A 89 -22.51 -8.71 -8.23
CA PRO A 89 -23.23 -9.59 -9.14
C PRO A 89 -22.37 -10.23 -10.23
N GLN A 90 -21.14 -9.76 -10.40
CA GLN A 90 -20.20 -10.28 -11.39
C GLN A 90 -19.46 -11.54 -10.89
N GLN A 91 -19.55 -11.82 -9.60
CA GLN A 91 -18.95 -12.98 -8.94
C GLN A 91 -20.05 -13.92 -8.45
N TRP A 92 -19.85 -15.22 -8.60
CA TRP A 92 -20.77 -16.27 -8.14
C TRP A 92 -22.21 -16.11 -8.68
N TYR A 93 -22.31 -15.93 -10.00
CA TYR A 93 -23.61 -15.86 -10.68
C TYR A 93 -24.46 -17.12 -10.44
N PRO A 94 -25.79 -17.02 -10.20
CA PRO A 94 -26.61 -15.79 -10.29
C PRO A 94 -26.74 -14.98 -8.99
N ASP A 95 -26.35 -15.55 -7.84
CA ASP A 95 -26.67 -14.97 -6.52
C ASP A 95 -25.77 -13.79 -6.14
N GLY A 96 -24.59 -13.69 -6.76
CA GLY A 96 -23.58 -12.71 -6.39
C GLY A 96 -22.77 -13.10 -5.15
N LEU A 97 -21.64 -12.46 -4.93
CA LEU A 97 -20.80 -12.64 -3.76
C LEU A 97 -20.95 -11.48 -2.78
N ASP A 98 -21.32 -11.79 -1.52
CA ASP A 98 -21.38 -10.81 -0.43
C ASP A 98 -19.99 -10.41 0.01
N LEU A 99 -19.49 -9.29 -0.53
CA LEU A 99 -18.17 -8.74 -0.24
C LEU A 99 -18.13 -7.97 1.09
N GLY A 100 -19.31 -7.62 1.65
CA GLY A 100 -19.40 -6.99 2.96
C GLY A 100 -18.98 -7.89 4.13
N ARG A 101 -18.74 -9.19 3.89
CA ARG A 101 -18.20 -10.14 4.89
C ARG A 101 -16.69 -10.35 4.77
N SER A 102 -16.06 -9.69 3.81
CA SER A 102 -14.61 -9.80 3.61
C SER A 102 -13.82 -9.07 4.68
N LEU A 103 -12.54 -9.48 4.84
CA LEU A 103 -11.61 -8.76 5.70
C LEU A 103 -11.22 -7.44 5.04
N PRO A 104 -11.43 -6.28 5.72
CA PRO A 104 -11.23 -4.97 5.11
C PRO A 104 -9.76 -4.54 5.00
N ALA A 105 -8.84 -5.19 5.71
CA ALA A 105 -7.49 -4.69 5.94
C ALA A 105 -6.72 -4.41 4.63
N LEU A 106 -6.64 -5.39 3.74
CA LEU A 106 -5.88 -5.24 2.50
C LEU A 106 -6.55 -4.26 1.52
N PRO A 107 -7.84 -4.41 1.14
CA PRO A 107 -8.48 -3.50 0.20
C PRO A 107 -8.59 -2.07 0.73
N MET A 108 -8.81 -1.88 2.04
CA MET A 108 -8.84 -0.55 2.64
C MET A 108 -7.46 0.12 2.61
N THR A 109 -6.39 -0.63 2.90
CA THR A 109 -5.01 -0.11 2.79
C THR A 109 -4.71 0.28 1.34
N ALA A 110 -5.09 -0.55 0.37
CA ALA A 110 -4.92 -0.27 -1.04
C ALA A 110 -5.67 0.99 -1.47
N ALA A 111 -6.94 1.14 -1.09
CA ALA A 111 -7.75 2.30 -1.41
C ALA A 111 -7.16 3.58 -0.83
N VAL A 112 -6.78 3.59 0.46
CA VAL A 112 -6.17 4.75 1.12
C VAL A 112 -4.85 5.14 0.46
N LEU A 113 -3.97 4.18 0.17
CA LEU A 113 -2.69 4.47 -0.49
C LEU A 113 -2.90 5.00 -1.91
N TYR A 114 -3.85 4.44 -2.64
CA TYR A 114 -4.20 4.91 -3.98
C TYR A 114 -4.71 6.36 -3.95
N ASP A 115 -5.61 6.69 -3.01
CA ASP A 115 -6.15 8.04 -2.84
C ASP A 115 -5.05 9.05 -2.49
N ILE A 116 -4.11 8.67 -1.60
CA ILE A 116 -2.96 9.49 -1.25
C ILE A 116 -2.09 9.76 -2.48
N ILE A 117 -1.73 8.73 -3.25
CA ILE A 117 -0.89 8.87 -4.44
C ILE A 117 -1.58 9.72 -5.50
N SER A 118 -2.88 9.52 -5.70
CA SER A 118 -3.70 10.31 -6.61
C SER A 118 -3.78 11.78 -6.19
N ALA A 119 -3.85 12.06 -4.89
CA ALA A 119 -3.84 13.42 -4.34
C ALA A 119 -2.52 14.16 -4.61
N PHE A 120 -1.40 13.45 -4.73
CA PHE A 120 -0.12 14.03 -5.17
C PHE A 120 -0.03 14.26 -6.69
N GLY A 121 -1.11 14.01 -7.43
CA GLY A 121 -1.18 14.22 -8.88
C GLY A 121 -0.53 13.10 -9.71
N VAL A 122 -0.21 11.97 -9.11
CA VAL A 122 0.31 10.81 -9.82
C VAL A 122 -0.86 10.01 -10.38
N ASN A 123 -1.00 9.99 -11.71
CA ASN A 123 -2.07 9.25 -12.38
C ASN A 123 -1.60 7.81 -12.64
N VAL A 124 -2.02 6.89 -11.81
CA VAL A 124 -1.71 5.45 -11.91
C VAL A 124 -3.01 4.70 -12.16
N ASP A 125 -2.98 3.72 -13.05
CA ASP A 125 -4.11 2.81 -13.22
C ASP A 125 -4.33 1.99 -11.94
N LEU A 126 -5.58 1.92 -11.45
CA LEU A 126 -5.91 1.24 -10.21
C LEU A 126 -5.59 -0.26 -10.26
N MET A 127 -5.79 -0.91 -11.42
CA MET A 127 -5.50 -2.33 -11.58
C MET A 127 -3.98 -2.58 -11.50
N ALA A 128 -3.17 -1.75 -12.19
CA ALA A 128 -1.72 -1.82 -12.11
C ALA A 128 -1.21 -1.55 -10.69
N PHE A 129 -1.82 -0.60 -9.98
CA PHE A 129 -1.49 -0.33 -8.59
C PHE A 129 -1.80 -1.51 -7.67
N CYS A 130 -3.00 -2.09 -7.81
CA CYS A 130 -3.40 -3.25 -7.01
C CYS A 130 -2.55 -4.48 -7.33
N SER A 131 -2.15 -4.71 -8.59
CA SER A 131 -1.29 -5.86 -8.93
C SER A 131 0.06 -5.79 -8.23
N VAL A 132 0.65 -4.60 -8.11
CA VAL A 132 1.89 -4.41 -7.34
C VAL A 132 1.68 -4.67 -5.85
N LEU A 133 0.50 -4.29 -5.31
CA LEU A 133 0.24 -4.33 -3.88
C LEU A 133 -0.25 -5.70 -3.40
N THR A 134 -1.00 -6.44 -4.23
CA THR A 134 -1.59 -7.74 -3.86
C THR A 134 -0.66 -8.92 -4.12
N GLU A 135 0.38 -8.75 -4.93
CA GLU A 135 1.45 -9.75 -5.07
C GLU A 135 2.41 -9.78 -3.87
N PHE A 136 2.13 -8.98 -2.84
CA PHE A 136 2.76 -9.05 -1.54
C PHE A 136 2.01 -9.99 -0.60
#